data_9c771d79205e4d298e69ebd56daf911c
#
_entry.id   9c771d79205e4d298e69ebd56daf911c
#
_cell.length_a   1.000
_cell.length_b   1.000
_cell.length_c   1.000
_cell.angle_alpha   90.00
_cell.angle_beta   90.00
_cell.angle_gamma   90.00
#
_symmetry.space_group_name_H-M   'P 1'
#
loop_
_entity.id
_entity.type
_entity.pdbx_description
1 polymer ?
#
loop_
_entity_poly.entity_id
_entity_poly.type
_entity_poly.pdbx_seq_one_letter_code
_entity_poly.pdbx_strand_id
1 'polypeptide(L)'
;MNAEHSERLTAPLPWWLIAVGTGAFTGWLVRVATTFEIGLVAAVAAAAIALAVVAAYGAVRVQATPEGLRAGRAWLDRAHVGTIEPLDAEGWARALGREGDVRAFTLTRPYIRTGVRVAVEDPADPTPFWLVSTRFPASVARALGDGS
;
A
#
# COMPACT_ATOMS: atom_id res chain seq x y z
N MET A 1 -5.76 19.05 -20.34
CA MET A 1 -4.78 18.59 -19.34
C MET A 1 -5.24 17.21 -18.88
N ASN A 2 -4.51 16.18 -19.23
CA ASN A 2 -4.85 14.84 -18.79
C ASN A 2 -4.64 14.78 -17.27
N ALA A 3 -5.68 14.45 -16.52
CA ALA A 3 -5.58 14.28 -15.09
C ALA A 3 -4.82 12.98 -14.82
N GLU A 4 -3.51 13.08 -14.67
CA GLU A 4 -2.67 11.96 -14.23
C GLU A 4 -2.43 12.08 -12.73
N HIS A 5 -2.67 10.99 -12.01
CA HIS A 5 -2.33 10.91 -10.60
C HIS A 5 -1.29 9.83 -10.38
N SER A 6 -0.19 10.20 -9.74
CA SER A 6 0.87 9.25 -9.36
C SER A 6 1.26 9.49 -7.90
N GLU A 7 1.06 8.47 -7.08
CA GLU A 7 1.38 8.50 -5.65
C GLU A 7 2.31 7.35 -5.28
N ARG A 8 3.32 7.65 -4.45
CA ARG A 8 4.14 6.63 -3.80
C ARG A 8 3.65 6.45 -2.36
N LEU A 9 3.30 5.23 -2.00
CA LEU A 9 2.78 4.89 -0.67
C LEU A 9 3.91 4.76 0.36
N THR A 10 4.67 5.84 0.58
CA THR A 10 5.81 5.84 1.51
C THR A 10 5.34 5.64 2.95
N ALA A 11 6.10 4.85 3.71
CA ALA A 11 5.87 4.65 5.13
C ALA A 11 6.15 5.94 5.93
N PRO A 12 5.33 6.28 6.95
CA PRO A 12 5.55 7.43 7.80
C PRO A 12 6.73 7.21 8.75
N LEU A 13 7.29 8.32 9.27
CA LEU A 13 8.46 8.32 10.15
C LEU A 13 8.41 7.33 11.31
N PRO A 14 7.28 7.10 12.01
CA PRO A 14 7.23 6.13 13.10
C PRO A 14 7.64 4.71 12.70
N TRP A 15 7.38 4.28 11.46
CA TRP A 15 7.77 2.96 10.97
C TRP A 15 9.29 2.80 10.85
N TRP A 16 9.98 3.88 10.46
CA TRP A 16 11.45 3.91 10.41
C TRP A 16 12.05 3.87 11.81
N LEU A 17 11.45 4.57 12.77
CA LEU A 17 11.88 4.54 14.17
C LEU A 17 11.68 3.15 14.79
N ILE A 18 10.57 2.47 14.48
CA ILE A 18 10.32 1.08 14.91
C ILE A 18 11.38 0.14 14.33
N ALA A 19 11.75 0.31 13.05
CA ALA A 19 12.77 -0.52 12.42
C ALA A 19 14.13 -0.39 13.12
N VAL A 20 14.55 0.84 13.42
CA VAL A 20 15.80 1.10 14.17
C VAL A 20 15.70 0.55 15.59
N GLY A 21 14.58 0.77 16.27
CA GLY A 21 14.32 0.24 17.62
C GLY A 21 14.36 -1.29 17.68
N THR A 22 13.84 -1.96 16.65
CA THR A 22 13.92 -3.43 16.52
C THR A 22 15.37 -3.90 16.46
N GLY A 23 16.22 -3.21 15.69
CA GLY A 23 17.64 -3.50 15.63
C GLY A 23 18.33 -3.36 17.00
N ALA A 24 18.10 -2.21 17.67
CA ALA A 24 18.68 -1.95 18.99
C ALA A 24 18.24 -2.99 20.03
N PHE A 25 16.96 -3.33 20.04
CA PHE A 25 16.41 -4.33 20.96
C PHE A 25 16.97 -5.73 20.71
N THR A 26 17.07 -6.15 19.44
CA THR A 26 17.66 -7.43 19.06
C THR A 26 19.13 -7.51 19.48
N GLY A 27 19.89 -6.46 19.21
CA GLY A 27 21.29 -6.40 19.63
C GLY A 27 21.48 -6.45 21.13
N TRP A 28 20.62 -5.78 21.88
CA TRP A 28 20.62 -5.84 23.35
C TRP A 28 20.35 -7.27 23.87
N LEU A 29 19.33 -7.94 23.31
CA LEU A 29 19.02 -9.33 23.68
C LEU A 29 20.18 -10.28 23.41
N VAL A 30 20.80 -10.18 22.24
CA VAL A 30 21.93 -11.02 21.86
C VAL A 30 23.14 -10.73 22.75
N ARG A 31 23.41 -9.46 23.06
CA ARG A 31 24.49 -9.06 23.95
C ARG A 31 24.38 -9.66 25.36
N VAL A 32 23.18 -9.76 25.89
CA VAL A 32 22.96 -10.36 27.23
C VAL A 32 23.41 -11.81 27.29
N ALA A 33 23.31 -12.53 26.16
CA ALA A 33 23.70 -13.95 26.07
C ALA A 33 25.12 -14.18 25.49
N THR A 34 25.77 -13.12 24.96
CA THR A 34 27.03 -13.22 24.20
C THR A 34 27.99 -12.08 24.51
N THR A 35 28.88 -11.74 23.55
CA THR A 35 29.82 -10.61 23.64
C THR A 35 29.20 -9.33 23.05
N PHE A 36 29.84 -8.18 23.36
CA PHE A 36 29.43 -6.88 22.81
C PHE A 36 29.48 -6.85 21.27
N GLU A 37 30.52 -7.43 20.68
CA GLU A 37 30.73 -7.44 19.24
C GLU A 37 29.63 -8.23 18.52
N ILE A 38 29.28 -9.41 19.05
CA ILE A 38 28.19 -10.24 18.50
C ILE A 38 26.86 -9.51 18.63
N GLY A 39 26.59 -8.86 19.76
CA GLY A 39 25.39 -8.04 19.97
C GLY A 39 25.31 -6.87 18.99
N LEU A 40 26.44 -6.20 18.72
CA LEU A 40 26.50 -5.09 17.75
C LEU A 40 26.22 -5.57 16.32
N VAL A 41 26.82 -6.68 15.90
CA VAL A 41 26.57 -7.27 14.58
C VAL A 41 25.10 -7.66 14.43
N ALA A 42 24.50 -8.26 15.45
CA ALA A 42 23.08 -8.61 15.46
C ALA A 42 22.18 -7.37 15.37
N ALA A 43 22.53 -6.28 16.09
CA ALA A 43 21.79 -5.01 16.03
C ALA A 43 21.79 -4.43 14.61
N VAL A 44 22.97 -4.33 13.99
CA VAL A 44 23.14 -3.77 12.64
C VAL A 44 22.41 -4.63 11.61
N ALA A 45 22.55 -5.96 11.67
CA ALA A 45 21.86 -6.86 10.74
C ALA A 45 20.35 -6.77 10.86
N ALA A 46 19.80 -6.79 12.09
CA ALA A 46 18.37 -6.68 12.31
C ALA A 46 17.82 -5.31 11.89
N ALA A 47 18.53 -4.22 12.19
CA ALA A 47 18.15 -2.88 11.73
C ALA A 47 18.17 -2.79 10.20
N ALA A 48 19.20 -3.29 9.54
CA ALA A 48 19.28 -3.27 8.08
C ALA A 48 18.14 -4.04 7.41
N ILE A 49 17.81 -5.23 7.92
CA ILE A 49 16.67 -6.03 7.43
C ILE A 49 15.35 -5.28 7.64
N ALA A 50 15.11 -4.75 8.84
CA ALA A 50 13.87 -4.02 9.17
C ALA A 50 13.72 -2.77 8.30
N LEU A 51 14.79 -1.99 8.11
CA LEU A 51 14.80 -0.81 7.25
C LEU A 51 14.54 -1.17 5.78
N ALA A 52 15.13 -2.26 5.29
CA ALA A 52 14.91 -2.75 3.93
C ALA A 52 13.44 -3.17 3.72
N VAL A 53 12.83 -3.83 4.72
CA VAL A 53 11.40 -4.20 4.69
C VAL A 53 10.53 -2.96 4.65
N VAL A 54 10.77 -1.95 5.51
CA VAL A 54 10.01 -0.69 5.51
C VAL A 54 10.14 0.04 4.17
N ALA A 55 11.36 0.10 3.61
CA ALA A 55 11.61 0.72 2.32
C ALA A 55 10.88 0.00 1.18
N ALA A 56 10.95 -1.31 1.11
CA ALA A 56 10.28 -2.13 0.10
C ALA A 56 8.75 -2.00 0.20
N TYR A 57 8.22 -2.01 1.43
CA TYR A 57 6.78 -1.87 1.69
C TYR A 57 6.24 -0.49 1.29
N GLY A 58 7.03 0.56 1.48
CA GLY A 58 6.71 1.94 1.07
C GLY A 58 7.05 2.26 -0.39
N ALA A 59 7.72 1.37 -1.13
CA ALA A 59 8.11 1.62 -2.52
C ALA A 59 6.96 1.47 -3.54
N VAL A 60 5.83 0.96 -3.11
CA VAL A 60 4.67 0.71 -3.98
C VAL A 60 4.09 2.03 -4.48
N ARG A 61 3.77 2.05 -5.78
CA ARG A 61 3.16 3.20 -6.46
C ARG A 61 1.74 2.88 -6.88
N VAL A 62 0.89 3.90 -6.79
CA VAL A 62 -0.44 3.94 -7.38
C VAL A 62 -0.43 5.01 -8.46
N GLN A 63 -0.82 4.64 -9.66
CA GLN A 63 -0.90 5.56 -10.80
C GLN A 63 -2.27 5.40 -11.45
N ALA A 64 -3.00 6.49 -11.54
CA ALA A 64 -4.25 6.58 -12.28
C ALA A 64 -4.02 7.48 -13.49
N THR A 65 -4.28 6.93 -14.66
CA THR A 65 -4.14 7.61 -15.95
C THR A 65 -5.42 7.40 -16.76
N PRO A 66 -5.63 8.15 -17.84
CA PRO A 66 -6.77 7.90 -18.74
C PRO A 66 -6.80 6.49 -19.33
N GLU A 67 -5.65 5.80 -19.42
CA GLU A 67 -5.52 4.45 -19.94
C GLU A 67 -5.87 3.36 -18.91
N GLY A 68 -5.85 3.68 -17.61
CA GLY A 68 -6.19 2.72 -16.57
C GLY A 68 -5.56 2.99 -15.21
N LEU A 69 -5.67 2.00 -14.32
CA LEU A 69 -5.18 2.05 -12.95
C LEU A 69 -4.03 1.06 -12.75
N ARG A 70 -2.89 1.56 -12.33
CA ARG A 70 -1.77 0.74 -11.85
C ARG A 70 -1.72 0.76 -10.32
N ALA A 71 -1.79 -0.40 -9.72
CA ALA A 71 -1.65 -0.59 -8.29
C ALA A 71 -0.47 -1.54 -8.01
N GLY A 72 0.71 -0.97 -7.73
CA GLY A 72 1.95 -1.72 -7.62
C GLY A 72 2.35 -2.38 -8.93
N ARG A 73 2.29 -3.72 -8.99
CA ARG A 73 2.61 -4.51 -10.20
C ARG A 73 1.39 -4.83 -11.04
N ALA A 74 0.19 -4.68 -10.49
CA ALA A 74 -1.05 -4.97 -11.17
C ALA A 74 -1.49 -3.79 -12.05
N TRP A 75 -2.11 -4.10 -13.17
CA TRP A 75 -2.67 -3.13 -14.11
C TRP A 75 -4.12 -3.47 -14.41
N LEU A 76 -4.99 -2.49 -14.31
CA LEU A 76 -6.39 -2.57 -14.73
C LEU A 76 -6.59 -1.60 -15.90
N ASP A 77 -6.91 -2.15 -17.06
CA ASP A 77 -7.18 -1.38 -18.27
C ASP A 77 -8.45 -0.54 -18.10
N ARG A 78 -8.46 0.66 -18.67
CA ARG A 78 -9.61 1.58 -18.62
C ARG A 78 -10.89 0.94 -19.15
N ALA A 79 -10.80 0.07 -20.15
CA ALA A 79 -11.94 -0.63 -20.72
C ALA A 79 -12.66 -1.55 -19.71
N HIS A 80 -11.95 -1.98 -18.66
CA HIS A 80 -12.49 -2.86 -17.61
C HIS A 80 -12.74 -2.14 -16.29
N VAL A 81 -12.52 -0.83 -16.24
CA VAL A 81 -12.83 0.01 -15.08
C VAL A 81 -14.30 0.36 -15.09
N GLY A 82 -15.05 -0.15 -14.12
CA GLY A 82 -16.43 0.19 -13.88
C GLY A 82 -16.60 1.38 -12.94
N THR A 83 -17.53 1.26 -11.99
CA THR A 83 -17.81 2.31 -11.00
C THR A 83 -16.61 2.56 -10.10
N ILE A 84 -16.26 3.81 -9.89
CA ILE A 84 -15.17 4.27 -9.04
C ILE A 84 -15.77 4.98 -7.83
N GLU A 85 -15.48 4.47 -6.64
CA GLU A 85 -15.95 5.00 -5.37
C GLU A 85 -14.77 5.46 -4.51
N PRO A 86 -14.59 6.77 -4.30
CA PRO A 86 -13.61 7.27 -3.34
C PRO A 86 -14.10 6.98 -1.92
N LEU A 87 -13.23 6.38 -1.09
CA LEU A 87 -13.54 5.97 0.28
C LEU A 87 -12.78 6.82 1.29
N ASP A 88 -13.52 7.39 2.22
CA ASP A 88 -12.99 7.99 3.44
C ASP A 88 -12.57 6.91 4.45
N ALA A 89 -12.12 7.31 5.65
CA ALA A 89 -11.64 6.38 6.66
C ALA A 89 -12.72 5.38 7.14
N GLU A 90 -13.97 5.80 7.21
CA GLU A 90 -15.08 4.94 7.63
C GLU A 90 -15.48 3.99 6.50
N GLY A 91 -15.64 4.50 5.28
CA GLY A 91 -15.91 3.71 4.08
C GLY A 91 -14.81 2.68 3.81
N TRP A 92 -13.55 3.07 4.00
CA TRP A 92 -12.41 2.19 3.88
C TRP A 92 -12.44 1.03 4.89
N ALA A 93 -12.73 1.33 6.16
CA ALA A 93 -12.86 0.30 7.20
C ALA A 93 -14.01 -0.67 6.93
N ARG A 94 -15.14 -0.19 6.41
CA ARG A 94 -16.27 -1.04 6.00
C ARG A 94 -15.91 -1.94 4.81
N ALA A 95 -15.25 -1.37 3.79
CA ALA A 95 -14.85 -2.09 2.59
C ALA A 95 -13.84 -3.21 2.89
N LEU A 96 -12.92 -2.99 3.85
CA LEU A 96 -11.98 -4.03 4.30
C LEU A 96 -12.60 -5.08 5.22
N GLY A 97 -13.66 -4.69 5.94
CA GLY A 97 -14.33 -5.55 6.93
C GLY A 97 -15.58 -6.22 6.37
N ARG A 98 -16.74 -5.68 6.70
CA ARG A 98 -18.05 -6.29 6.43
C ARG A 98 -18.40 -6.43 4.95
N GLU A 99 -17.86 -5.56 4.09
CA GLU A 99 -18.10 -5.55 2.64
C GLU A 99 -16.95 -6.22 1.86
N GLY A 100 -15.97 -6.81 2.58
CA GLY A 100 -14.82 -7.47 1.97
C GLY A 100 -15.22 -8.71 1.19
N ASP A 101 -14.67 -8.88 -0.01
CA ASP A 101 -14.79 -10.08 -0.82
C ASP A 101 -13.40 -10.71 -0.96
N VAL A 102 -13.28 -12.01 -0.69
CA VAL A 102 -12.02 -12.76 -0.80
C VAL A 102 -11.47 -12.80 -2.23
N ARG A 103 -12.32 -12.54 -3.22
CA ARG A 103 -11.94 -12.46 -4.63
C ARG A 103 -11.50 -11.07 -5.06
N ALA A 104 -11.71 -10.05 -4.21
CA ALA A 104 -11.30 -8.70 -4.52
C ALA A 104 -9.77 -8.56 -4.53
N PHE A 105 -9.25 -7.80 -5.47
CA PHE A 105 -7.85 -7.39 -5.42
C PHE A 105 -7.68 -6.29 -4.37
N THR A 106 -6.76 -6.48 -3.43
CA THR A 106 -6.53 -5.52 -2.35
C THR A 106 -5.07 -5.09 -2.30
N LEU A 107 -4.83 -3.79 -2.47
CA LEU A 107 -3.55 -3.15 -2.20
C LEU A 107 -3.72 -2.21 -1.02
N THR A 108 -3.48 -2.73 0.19
CA THR A 108 -3.68 -1.99 1.44
C THR A 108 -2.37 -1.61 2.10
N ARG A 109 -2.38 -0.46 2.79
CA ARG A 109 -1.30 0.00 3.65
C ARG A 109 -1.88 0.40 5.01
N PRO A 110 -1.42 -0.19 6.14
CA PRO A 110 -2.00 0.05 7.47
C PRO A 110 -1.99 1.51 7.91
N TYR A 111 -1.00 2.27 7.41
CA TYR A 111 -0.84 3.69 7.72
C TYR A 111 -1.64 4.62 6.78
N ILE A 112 -2.38 4.09 5.79
CA ILE A 112 -3.28 4.84 4.91
C ILE A 112 -4.69 4.31 5.12
N ARG A 113 -5.55 5.17 5.66
CA ARG A 113 -6.92 4.82 6.06
C ARG A 113 -7.98 5.27 5.04
N THR A 114 -7.55 5.66 3.85
CA THR A 114 -8.41 6.08 2.75
C THR A 114 -8.02 5.33 1.49
N GLY A 115 -8.90 5.29 0.52
CA GLY A 115 -8.61 4.60 -0.73
C GLY A 115 -9.71 4.76 -1.75
N VAL A 116 -9.64 3.94 -2.78
CA VAL A 116 -10.66 3.84 -3.82
C VAL A 116 -11.12 2.40 -3.96
N ARG A 117 -12.40 2.22 -4.20
CA ARG A 117 -13.01 0.98 -4.67
C ARG A 117 -13.30 1.15 -6.15
N VAL A 118 -12.76 0.27 -6.96
CA VAL A 118 -12.94 0.29 -8.42
C VAL A 118 -13.58 -1.02 -8.83
N ALA A 119 -14.80 -0.98 -9.34
CA ALA A 119 -15.46 -2.17 -9.88
C ALA A 119 -14.72 -2.65 -11.13
N VAL A 120 -14.59 -3.97 -11.28
CA VAL A 120 -13.99 -4.60 -12.47
C VAL A 120 -15.13 -5.09 -13.36
N GLU A 121 -15.14 -4.60 -14.60
CA GLU A 121 -16.12 -4.98 -15.63
C GLU A 121 -15.41 -5.80 -16.73
N ASP A 122 -14.75 -6.90 -16.32
CA ASP A 122 -14.13 -7.86 -17.24
C ASP A 122 -14.81 -9.22 -17.12
N PRO A 123 -15.52 -9.70 -18.17
CA PRO A 123 -16.18 -11.00 -18.13
C PRO A 123 -15.22 -12.19 -17.94
N ALA A 124 -13.92 -12.00 -18.25
CA ALA A 124 -12.89 -13.02 -18.12
C ALA A 124 -12.21 -13.02 -16.74
N ASP A 125 -12.35 -11.94 -15.95
CA ASP A 125 -11.75 -11.81 -14.62
C ASP A 125 -12.81 -12.04 -13.52
N PRO A 126 -12.62 -13.05 -12.64
CA PRO A 126 -13.54 -13.27 -11.52
C PRO A 126 -13.44 -12.23 -10.41
N THR A 127 -12.49 -11.28 -10.49
CA THR A 127 -12.28 -10.23 -9.51
C THR A 127 -13.44 -9.22 -9.56
N PRO A 128 -14.23 -9.05 -8.48
CA PRO A 128 -15.39 -8.16 -8.52
C PRO A 128 -15.01 -6.68 -8.45
N PHE A 129 -13.98 -6.36 -7.69
CA PHE A 129 -13.50 -4.98 -7.53
C PHE A 129 -12.05 -4.94 -7.00
N TRP A 130 -11.42 -3.77 -7.15
CA TRP A 130 -10.13 -3.45 -6.56
C TRP A 130 -10.33 -2.51 -5.37
N LEU A 131 -9.61 -2.78 -4.28
CA LEU A 131 -9.46 -1.87 -3.13
C LEU A 131 -8.01 -1.39 -3.08
N VAL A 132 -7.79 -0.12 -3.34
CA VAL A 132 -6.44 0.45 -3.43
C VAL A 132 -6.29 1.59 -2.44
N SER A 133 -5.33 1.47 -1.52
CA SER A 133 -4.97 2.55 -0.59
C SER A 133 -4.42 3.76 -1.34
N THR A 134 -4.94 4.91 -1.05
CA THR A 134 -4.41 6.21 -1.52
C THR A 134 -4.74 7.31 -0.52
N ARG A 135 -3.88 8.32 -0.39
CA ARG A 135 -4.14 9.52 0.40
C ARG A 135 -5.05 10.51 -0.32
N PHE A 136 -5.24 10.31 -1.64
CA PHE A 136 -5.97 11.23 -2.51
C PHE A 136 -7.06 10.50 -3.32
N PRO A 137 -8.06 9.87 -2.67
CA PRO A 137 -9.08 9.06 -3.36
C PRO A 137 -9.85 9.85 -4.42
N ALA A 138 -10.18 11.12 -4.14
CA ALA A 138 -10.88 11.97 -5.10
C ALA A 138 -10.03 12.31 -6.35
N SER A 139 -8.71 12.39 -6.20
CA SER A 139 -7.81 12.64 -7.33
C SER A 139 -7.67 11.42 -8.22
N VAL A 140 -7.59 10.22 -7.62
CA VAL A 140 -7.59 8.95 -8.36
C VAL A 140 -8.92 8.77 -9.10
N ALA A 141 -10.05 9.03 -8.43
CA ALA A 141 -11.37 8.92 -9.05
C ALA A 141 -11.52 9.89 -10.24
N ARG A 142 -11.04 11.13 -10.12
CA ARG A 142 -11.03 12.10 -11.22
C ARG A 142 -10.16 11.65 -12.38
N ALA A 143 -8.92 11.23 -12.11
CA ALA A 143 -7.99 10.80 -13.15
C ALA A 143 -8.53 9.61 -13.97
N LEU A 144 -9.28 8.71 -13.34
CA LEU A 144 -9.95 7.61 -14.03
C LEU A 144 -11.29 8.03 -14.66
N GLY A 145 -11.99 9.02 -14.10
CA GLY A 145 -13.31 9.47 -14.57
C GLY A 145 -13.26 10.43 -15.77
N ASP A 146 -12.22 11.23 -15.92
CA ASP A 146 -12.06 12.20 -17.01
C ASP A 146 -11.83 11.55 -18.40
N GLY A 147 -11.79 10.22 -18.49
CA GLY A 147 -11.67 9.45 -19.72
C GLY A 147 -12.99 8.96 -20.32
N SER A 148 -14.13 9.49 -19.84
CA SER A 148 -15.49 9.14 -20.34
C SER A 148 -16.00 10.18 -21.30
#